data_3d75005fcaa0524be50d103513012d87
#
_entry.id   3d75005fcaa0524be50d103513012d87
#
_cell.length_a   1.000
_cell.length_b   1.000
_cell.length_c   1.000
_cell.angle_alpha   90.00
_cell.angle_beta   90.00
_cell.angle_gamma   90.00
#
_symmetry.space_group_name_H-M   'P 1'
#
loop_
_entity.id
_entity.type
_entity.pdbx_description
1 polymer ?
#
loop_
_entity_poly.entity_id
_entity_poly.type
_entity_poly.pdbx_seq_one_letter_code
_entity_poly.pdbx_strand_id
1 'polypeptide(L)'
;MGLFMELGPSAVNKSLDMVFNDFSWNKNASVIFLDQPVNVGYSYSGGSVSNTVAAGKDVYALLTLFFKQFPEYSEQSFHISGESYAGHYIPVFASEILSHKKRNINLQSILIGNGLTDGLTQYEYYKPMACGEGGWPAVLDESTCKSMDNAYPRCASLIENCYSSESVWSCVPASIYCNNAMIGPYQRTGQNVYDVRRQCGDNQLCYDEIDWISAYLNKKEVMKAVGAEVSSYDSCNFDINRNFLLQGDWMKPFHRVVPSILAEIPVVIYAGDADYICNWLGNQAWLEKLEWPGQKAYQKAELKDLTLGGDGKKIGQVKSSGNLTFVRLHAGGHMVPYDQPEASSDFFNRWLSGEWWA
;
A
#
# COMPACT_ATOMS: atom_id res chain seq x y z
N MET A 1 3.49 10.02 6.18
CA MET A 1 4.48 9.77 5.11
C MET A 1 3.97 10.32 3.78
N GLY A 2 2.86 9.90 3.23
CA GLY A 2 2.36 10.32 1.91
C GLY A 2 2.39 11.84 1.65
N LEU A 3 1.95 12.65 2.62
CA LEU A 3 1.91 14.12 2.47
C LEU A 3 3.31 14.78 2.43
N PHE A 4 4.22 14.38 3.32
CA PHE A 4 5.47 15.12 3.58
C PHE A 4 6.75 14.37 3.19
N MET A 5 6.65 13.21 2.55
CA MET A 5 7.78 12.43 2.10
C MET A 5 7.63 11.96 0.66
N GLU A 6 6.41 11.61 0.22
CA GLU A 6 6.20 10.89 -1.01
C GLU A 6 5.55 11.73 -2.12
N LEU A 7 4.26 12.01 -1.99
CA LEU A 7 3.44 12.48 -3.11
C LEU A 7 2.73 13.83 -2.87
N GLY A 8 2.89 14.39 -1.69
CA GLY A 8 2.31 15.70 -1.37
C GLY A 8 3.09 16.86 -1.99
N PRO A 9 2.59 18.10 -1.83
CA PRO A 9 3.16 19.29 -2.48
C PRO A 9 4.51 19.69 -1.92
N SER A 10 4.89 19.18 -0.76
CA SER A 10 6.17 19.51 -0.10
C SER A 10 6.65 18.35 0.76
N ALA A 11 7.96 18.22 0.90
CA ALA A 11 8.62 17.31 1.83
C ALA A 11 9.27 18.09 3.00
N VAL A 12 9.48 17.40 4.13
CA VAL A 12 10.21 17.94 5.27
C VAL A 12 11.66 17.48 5.20
N ASN A 13 12.62 18.41 5.24
CA ASN A 13 14.04 18.11 5.25
C ASN A 13 14.60 17.97 6.69
N LYS A 14 15.89 17.59 6.79
CA LYS A 14 16.60 17.43 8.08
C LYS A 14 16.61 18.69 8.95
N SER A 15 16.55 19.89 8.36
CA SER A 15 16.49 21.17 9.10
C SER A 15 15.05 21.50 9.54
N LEU A 16 14.11 20.62 9.31
CA LEU A 16 12.67 20.80 9.54
C LEU A 16 12.08 21.97 8.73
N ASP A 17 12.61 22.18 7.52
CA ASP A 17 12.07 23.12 6.55
C ASP A 17 11.26 22.37 5.49
N MET A 18 10.30 23.09 4.90
CA MET A 18 9.48 22.58 3.80
C MET A 18 10.22 22.74 2.47
N VAL A 19 10.36 21.65 1.73
CA VAL A 19 10.95 21.63 0.37
C VAL A 19 9.85 21.30 -0.63
N PHE A 20 9.71 22.13 -1.66
CA PHE A 20 8.67 21.92 -2.68
C PHE A 20 8.90 20.64 -3.48
N ASN A 21 7.82 19.93 -3.80
CA ASN A 21 7.82 18.72 -4.61
C ASN A 21 7.25 19.01 -6.02
N ASP A 22 8.14 19.06 -7.01
CA ASP A 22 7.76 19.30 -8.41
C ASP A 22 6.91 18.20 -9.03
N PHE A 23 6.90 17.01 -8.44
CA PHE A 23 6.18 15.84 -8.93
C PHE A 23 4.98 15.46 -8.05
N SER A 24 4.47 16.41 -7.29
CA SER A 24 3.32 16.20 -6.43
C SER A 24 2.08 15.75 -7.20
N TRP A 25 1.37 14.78 -6.64
CA TRP A 25 0.07 14.34 -7.15
C TRP A 25 -1.01 15.44 -7.04
N ASN A 26 -0.77 16.44 -6.20
CA ASN A 26 -1.64 17.62 -6.08
C ASN A 26 -1.62 18.54 -7.31
N LYS A 27 -0.70 18.37 -8.27
CA LYS A 27 -0.64 19.24 -9.46
C LYS A 27 -1.92 19.22 -10.28
N ASN A 28 -2.52 18.03 -10.43
CA ASN A 28 -3.67 17.80 -11.29
C ASN A 28 -4.88 17.20 -10.55
N ALA A 29 -4.80 17.07 -9.22
CA ALA A 29 -5.88 16.56 -8.39
C ALA A 29 -5.94 17.27 -7.05
N SER A 30 -7.13 17.39 -6.47
CA SER A 30 -7.29 17.68 -5.05
C SER A 30 -7.05 16.39 -4.26
N VAL A 31 -6.21 16.42 -3.24
CA VAL A 31 -5.84 15.24 -2.47
C VAL A 31 -6.23 15.40 -1.01
N ILE A 32 -6.91 14.39 -0.45
CA ILE A 32 -7.17 14.26 0.97
C ILE A 32 -6.12 13.30 1.55
N PHE A 33 -5.29 13.78 2.46
CA PHE A 33 -4.37 12.95 3.24
C PHE A 33 -5.02 12.65 4.58
N LEU A 34 -5.53 11.42 4.71
CA LEU A 34 -6.30 11.00 5.87
C LEU A 34 -5.43 10.22 6.86
N ASP A 35 -5.32 10.72 8.08
CA ASP A 35 -4.77 9.95 9.20
C ASP A 35 -5.82 8.91 9.64
N GLN A 36 -5.58 7.63 9.30
CA GLN A 36 -6.48 6.51 9.60
C GLN A 36 -5.70 5.27 10.06
N PRO A 37 -6.31 4.39 10.87
CA PRO A 37 -7.61 4.52 11.53
C PRO A 37 -7.64 5.60 12.62
N VAL A 38 -8.75 5.76 13.32
CA VAL A 38 -8.87 6.68 14.46
C VAL A 38 -7.73 6.50 15.47
N ASN A 39 -7.28 7.58 16.09
CA ASN A 39 -6.14 7.64 17.02
C ASN A 39 -4.76 7.44 16.35
N VAL A 40 -4.65 7.66 15.04
CA VAL A 40 -3.39 7.75 14.30
C VAL A 40 -3.17 9.20 13.87
N GLY A 41 -1.92 9.67 13.92
CA GLY A 41 -1.56 11.03 13.55
C GLY A 41 -2.31 12.09 14.35
N TYR A 42 -3.03 12.96 13.66
CA TYR A 42 -3.89 13.97 14.28
C TYR A 42 -5.35 13.51 14.48
N SER A 43 -5.72 12.35 13.95
CA SER A 43 -7.06 11.79 14.17
C SER A 43 -7.23 11.31 15.60
N TYR A 44 -8.40 11.55 16.19
CA TYR A 44 -8.70 11.12 17.55
C TYR A 44 -10.16 10.67 17.70
N SER A 45 -10.39 9.80 18.68
CA SER A 45 -11.73 9.31 19.02
C SER A 45 -11.76 8.83 20.47
N GLY A 46 -12.92 8.84 21.10
CA GLY A 46 -13.17 8.16 22.38
C GLY A 46 -13.22 6.63 22.26
N GLY A 47 -13.28 6.08 21.06
CA GLY A 47 -13.21 4.66 20.75
C GLY A 47 -11.90 4.26 20.10
N SER A 48 -11.74 2.96 19.80
CA SER A 48 -10.60 2.43 19.05
C SER A 48 -11.05 1.44 17.99
N VAL A 49 -10.27 1.31 16.93
CA VAL A 49 -10.46 0.35 15.83
C VAL A 49 -9.28 -0.61 15.81
N SER A 50 -9.54 -1.89 15.66
CA SER A 50 -8.54 -2.95 15.71
C SER A 50 -8.56 -3.90 14.51
N ASN A 51 -9.31 -3.57 13.45
CA ASN A 51 -9.38 -4.34 12.22
C ASN A 51 -9.79 -3.48 11.02
N THR A 52 -9.44 -3.94 9.84
CA THR A 52 -9.67 -3.26 8.56
C THR A 52 -11.15 -3.02 8.25
N VAL A 53 -12.04 -3.95 8.61
CA VAL A 53 -13.48 -3.83 8.31
C VAL A 53 -14.10 -2.69 9.12
N ALA A 54 -13.73 -2.55 10.40
CA ALA A 54 -14.19 -1.43 11.23
C ALA A 54 -13.66 -0.10 10.74
N ALA A 55 -12.36 -0.04 10.35
CA ALA A 55 -11.77 1.15 9.74
C ALA A 55 -12.50 1.57 8.44
N GLY A 56 -12.94 0.60 7.64
CA GLY A 56 -13.69 0.87 6.40
C GLY A 56 -15.02 1.60 6.65
N LYS A 57 -15.73 1.23 7.71
CA LYS A 57 -16.99 1.92 8.10
C LYS A 57 -16.73 3.35 8.54
N ASP A 58 -15.66 3.60 9.29
CA ASP A 58 -15.28 4.94 9.73
C ASP A 58 -14.89 5.83 8.54
N VAL A 59 -14.12 5.28 7.58
CA VAL A 59 -13.73 6.00 6.37
C VAL A 59 -14.95 6.32 5.49
N TYR A 60 -15.87 5.36 5.33
CA TYR A 60 -17.13 5.62 4.61
C TYR A 60 -17.95 6.74 5.27
N ALA A 61 -18.07 6.70 6.60
CA ALA A 61 -18.79 7.73 7.35
C ALA A 61 -18.13 9.10 7.18
N LEU A 62 -16.81 9.18 7.33
CA LEU A 62 -16.03 10.41 7.14
C LEU A 62 -16.23 10.99 5.74
N LEU A 63 -16.04 10.19 4.69
CA LEU A 63 -16.20 10.65 3.31
C LEU A 63 -17.64 11.08 3.01
N THR A 64 -18.63 10.37 3.54
CA THR A 64 -20.04 10.76 3.42
C THR A 64 -20.30 12.13 4.03
N LEU A 65 -19.76 12.40 5.22
CA LEU A 65 -19.88 13.69 5.90
C LEU A 65 -19.08 14.79 5.19
N PHE A 66 -17.87 14.46 4.71
CA PHE A 66 -17.03 15.39 3.96
C PHE A 66 -17.76 15.89 2.70
N PHE A 67 -18.25 14.99 1.85
CA PHE A 67 -18.96 15.38 0.63
C PHE A 67 -20.35 15.99 0.90
N LYS A 68 -20.91 15.78 2.08
CA LYS A 68 -22.10 16.54 2.51
C LYS A 68 -21.75 17.97 2.92
N GLN A 69 -20.61 18.16 3.56
CA GLN A 69 -20.10 19.48 3.97
C GLN A 69 -19.56 20.28 2.80
N PHE A 70 -18.94 19.62 1.83
CA PHE A 70 -18.31 20.20 0.64
C PHE A 70 -18.92 19.57 -0.64
N PRO A 71 -20.19 19.90 -0.94
CA PRO A 71 -20.93 19.24 -2.03
C PRO A 71 -20.34 19.51 -3.42
N GLU A 72 -19.57 20.58 -3.60
CA GLU A 72 -18.85 20.91 -4.83
C GLU A 72 -17.83 19.86 -5.27
N TYR A 73 -17.36 19.01 -4.35
CA TYR A 73 -16.47 17.88 -4.64
C TYR A 73 -17.21 16.55 -4.87
N SER A 74 -18.49 16.45 -4.50
CA SER A 74 -19.22 15.17 -4.50
C SER A 74 -19.47 14.59 -5.90
N GLU A 75 -19.54 15.46 -6.93
CA GLU A 75 -19.74 15.06 -8.31
C GLU A 75 -18.44 14.78 -9.06
N GLN A 76 -17.29 15.18 -8.49
CA GLN A 76 -15.98 14.93 -9.09
C GLN A 76 -15.62 13.45 -9.01
N SER A 77 -14.82 12.99 -9.96
CA SER A 77 -14.24 11.64 -9.90
C SER A 77 -13.41 11.50 -8.63
N PHE A 78 -13.78 10.53 -7.81
CA PHE A 78 -13.08 10.21 -6.58
C PHE A 78 -12.27 8.92 -6.74
N HIS A 79 -11.03 8.94 -6.32
CA HIS A 79 -10.12 7.80 -6.39
C HIS A 79 -9.52 7.55 -5.02
N ILE A 80 -9.32 6.29 -4.63
CA ILE A 80 -8.66 5.94 -3.38
C ILE A 80 -7.30 5.36 -3.71
N SER A 81 -6.25 5.95 -3.15
CA SER A 81 -4.89 5.47 -3.27
C SER A 81 -4.27 5.19 -1.91
N GLY A 82 -3.40 4.20 -1.84
CA GLY A 82 -2.63 3.91 -0.65
C GLY A 82 -1.59 2.85 -0.88
N GLU A 83 -0.72 2.65 0.11
CA GLU A 83 0.47 1.84 0.01
C GLU A 83 0.56 0.85 1.16
N SER A 84 1.32 -0.24 0.97
CA SER A 84 1.65 -1.15 2.04
C SER A 84 0.43 -1.88 2.62
N TYR A 85 0.13 -1.66 3.90
CA TYR A 85 -1.07 -2.20 4.55
C TYR A 85 -2.38 -1.73 3.90
N ALA A 86 -2.32 -0.70 3.07
CA ALA A 86 -3.45 -0.27 2.26
C ALA A 86 -3.90 -1.34 1.23
N GLY A 87 -3.09 -2.35 0.96
CA GLY A 87 -3.51 -3.56 0.26
C GLY A 87 -4.64 -4.32 0.97
N HIS A 88 -4.77 -4.14 2.29
CA HIS A 88 -5.91 -4.59 3.09
C HIS A 88 -7.01 -3.52 3.13
N TYR A 89 -6.63 -2.28 3.46
CA TYR A 89 -7.58 -1.19 3.65
C TYR A 89 -8.39 -0.86 2.41
N ILE A 90 -7.73 -0.62 1.29
CA ILE A 90 -8.39 -0.07 0.09
C ILE A 90 -9.45 -1.01 -0.50
N PRO A 91 -9.22 -2.32 -0.67
CA PRO A 91 -10.28 -3.22 -1.12
C PRO A 91 -11.52 -3.18 -0.23
N VAL A 92 -11.32 -3.16 1.10
CA VAL A 92 -12.42 -3.10 2.06
C VAL A 92 -13.13 -1.75 2.02
N PHE A 93 -12.39 -0.63 1.95
CA PHE A 93 -12.98 0.71 1.84
C PHE A 93 -13.79 0.87 0.56
N ALA A 94 -13.25 0.44 -0.57
CA ALA A 94 -13.95 0.46 -1.84
C ALA A 94 -15.21 -0.42 -1.82
N SER A 95 -15.10 -1.64 -1.30
CA SER A 95 -16.24 -2.55 -1.16
C SER A 95 -17.33 -1.95 -0.26
N GLU A 96 -16.97 -1.35 0.87
CA GLU A 96 -17.91 -0.66 1.75
C GLU A 96 -18.62 0.48 1.01
N ILE A 97 -17.88 1.37 0.33
CA ILE A 97 -18.45 2.48 -0.43
C ILE A 97 -19.40 1.99 -1.53
N LEU A 98 -18.97 1.00 -2.32
CA LEU A 98 -19.73 0.47 -3.46
C LEU A 98 -21.01 -0.27 -3.01
N SER A 99 -21.02 -0.85 -1.80
CA SER A 99 -22.21 -1.51 -1.24
C SER A 99 -23.39 -0.55 -0.99
N HIS A 100 -23.14 0.74 -0.85
CA HIS A 100 -24.14 1.76 -0.58
C HIS A 100 -24.69 2.36 -1.89
N LYS A 101 -25.87 1.93 -2.31
CA LYS A 101 -26.51 2.38 -3.57
C LYS A 101 -26.83 3.88 -3.64
N LYS A 102 -27.02 4.54 -2.50
CA LYS A 102 -27.35 5.98 -2.40
C LYS A 102 -26.17 6.81 -1.88
N ARG A 103 -24.94 6.34 -2.13
CA ARG A 103 -23.74 7.05 -1.74
C ARG A 103 -23.60 8.40 -2.44
N ASN A 104 -23.03 9.37 -1.75
CA ASN A 104 -22.62 10.67 -2.31
C ASN A 104 -21.12 10.73 -2.63
N ILE A 105 -20.50 9.56 -2.85
CA ILE A 105 -19.08 9.37 -3.17
C ILE A 105 -19.02 8.80 -4.58
N ASN A 106 -18.49 9.58 -5.52
CA ASN A 106 -18.36 9.19 -6.92
C ASN A 106 -17.06 8.39 -7.16
N LEU A 107 -16.95 7.21 -6.53
CA LEU A 107 -15.76 6.37 -6.60
C LEU A 107 -15.57 5.82 -8.02
N GLN A 108 -14.45 6.17 -8.65
CA GLN A 108 -14.13 5.82 -10.04
C GLN A 108 -13.00 4.79 -10.18
N SER A 109 -12.05 4.73 -9.26
CA SER A 109 -11.01 3.70 -9.27
C SER A 109 -10.32 3.58 -7.91
N ILE A 110 -9.54 2.50 -7.77
CA ILE A 110 -8.62 2.32 -6.65
C ILE A 110 -7.20 2.05 -7.14
N LEU A 111 -6.21 2.56 -6.37
CA LEU A 111 -4.80 2.42 -6.64
C LEU A 111 -4.11 1.83 -5.40
N ILE A 112 -3.44 0.70 -5.54
CA ILE A 112 -2.74 0.04 -4.43
C ILE A 112 -1.26 -0.07 -4.80
N GLY A 113 -0.41 0.65 -4.08
CA GLY A 113 1.03 0.64 -4.25
C GLY A 113 1.71 -0.32 -3.29
N ASN A 114 2.57 -1.20 -3.78
CA ASN A 114 3.34 -2.13 -2.95
C ASN A 114 2.50 -2.68 -1.78
N GLY A 115 1.32 -3.24 -2.09
CA GLY A 115 0.31 -3.62 -1.12
C GLY A 115 0.47 -5.05 -0.63
N LEU A 116 0.10 -5.29 0.62
CA LEU A 116 -0.17 -6.63 1.16
C LEU A 116 -1.66 -6.92 0.99
N THR A 117 -2.03 -7.77 0.03
CA THR A 117 -3.45 -8.01 -0.33
C THR A 117 -3.83 -9.48 -0.25
N ASP A 118 -2.98 -10.37 -0.78
CA ASP A 118 -3.12 -11.84 -0.67
C ASP A 118 -1.89 -12.43 0.00
N GLY A 119 -1.96 -12.64 1.31
CA GLY A 119 -0.85 -13.20 2.07
C GLY A 119 -0.42 -14.59 1.56
N LEU A 120 -1.37 -15.47 1.18
CA LEU A 120 -1.04 -16.82 0.72
C LEU A 120 -0.10 -16.79 -0.48
N THR A 121 -0.40 -15.98 -1.49
CA THR A 121 0.44 -15.87 -2.67
C THR A 121 1.70 -15.02 -2.39
N GLN A 122 1.57 -13.86 -1.72
CA GLN A 122 2.69 -12.94 -1.57
C GLN A 122 3.82 -13.49 -0.69
N TYR A 123 3.51 -14.29 0.34
CA TYR A 123 4.55 -14.89 1.19
C TYR A 123 5.43 -15.91 0.45
N GLU A 124 4.93 -16.55 -0.61
CA GLU A 124 5.71 -17.41 -1.49
C GLU A 124 6.90 -16.66 -2.13
N TYR A 125 6.71 -15.37 -2.42
CA TYR A 125 7.68 -14.58 -3.18
C TYR A 125 8.71 -13.82 -2.33
N TYR A 126 8.70 -13.95 -1.01
CA TYR A 126 9.77 -13.41 -0.18
C TYR A 126 11.11 -14.09 -0.46
N LYS A 127 11.14 -15.43 -0.58
CA LYS A 127 12.37 -16.15 -0.92
C LYS A 127 12.90 -15.75 -2.30
N PRO A 128 12.14 -15.80 -3.39
CA PRO A 128 12.63 -15.36 -4.69
C PRO A 128 13.22 -13.94 -4.65
N MET A 129 12.55 -12.98 -4.00
CA MET A 129 13.05 -11.62 -3.90
C MET A 129 14.35 -11.51 -3.12
N ALA A 130 14.46 -12.18 -1.96
CA ALA A 130 15.65 -12.15 -1.11
C ALA A 130 16.85 -12.89 -1.72
N CYS A 131 16.58 -13.86 -2.61
CA CYS A 131 17.58 -14.77 -3.17
C CYS A 131 17.97 -14.42 -4.62
N GLY A 132 17.66 -13.22 -5.09
CA GLY A 132 18.16 -12.67 -6.35
C GLY A 132 17.28 -12.91 -7.58
N GLU A 133 16.08 -13.48 -7.41
CA GLU A 133 15.16 -13.75 -8.53
C GLU A 133 14.27 -12.50 -8.84
N GLY A 134 14.30 -11.48 -8.00
CA GLY A 134 13.53 -10.23 -8.17
C GLY A 134 14.16 -9.19 -9.10
N GLY A 135 15.31 -9.49 -9.72
CA GLY A 135 16.04 -8.57 -10.58
C GLY A 135 17.13 -7.76 -9.86
N TRP A 136 17.28 -7.95 -8.56
CA TRP A 136 18.32 -7.36 -7.71
C TRP A 136 19.24 -8.46 -7.16
N PRO A 137 20.49 -8.14 -6.76
CA PRO A 137 21.40 -9.11 -6.17
C PRO A 137 20.79 -9.81 -4.94
N ALA A 138 21.13 -11.09 -4.75
CA ALA A 138 20.72 -11.83 -3.57
C ALA A 138 21.25 -11.17 -2.29
N VAL A 139 20.36 -11.04 -1.30
CA VAL A 139 20.68 -10.54 0.05
C VAL A 139 20.99 -11.71 0.99
N LEU A 140 20.35 -12.85 0.78
CA LEU A 140 20.51 -14.05 1.60
C LEU A 140 21.42 -15.06 0.92
N ASP A 141 22.13 -15.84 1.74
CA ASP A 141 22.91 -16.99 1.27
C ASP A 141 22.01 -18.18 0.87
N GLU A 142 22.59 -19.12 0.11
CA GLU A 142 21.87 -20.29 -0.42
C GLU A 142 21.26 -21.15 0.70
N SER A 143 21.93 -21.28 1.85
CA SER A 143 21.45 -22.09 2.96
C SER A 143 20.21 -21.49 3.62
N THR A 144 20.18 -20.17 3.74
CA THR A 144 19.02 -19.42 4.26
C THR A 144 17.87 -19.44 3.26
N CYS A 145 18.15 -19.27 1.96
CA CYS A 145 17.15 -19.40 0.90
C CYS A 145 16.48 -20.80 0.92
N LYS A 146 17.27 -21.87 1.05
CA LYS A 146 16.75 -23.24 1.17
C LYS A 146 15.92 -23.44 2.45
N SER A 147 16.30 -22.78 3.54
CA SER A 147 15.52 -22.83 4.78
C SER A 147 14.17 -22.18 4.64
N MET A 148 14.06 -21.08 3.88
CA MET A 148 12.79 -20.42 3.54
C MET A 148 11.91 -21.31 2.66
N ASP A 149 12.47 -21.98 1.62
CA ASP A 149 11.74 -22.94 0.80
C ASP A 149 11.15 -24.09 1.64
N ASN A 150 11.90 -24.60 2.62
CA ASN A 150 11.44 -25.67 3.52
C ASN A 150 10.37 -25.17 4.51
N ALA A 151 10.37 -23.90 4.88
CA ALA A 151 9.43 -23.33 5.83
C ALA A 151 8.10 -22.88 5.18
N TYR A 152 8.14 -22.49 3.91
CA TYR A 152 6.97 -21.94 3.22
C TYR A 152 5.75 -22.89 3.20
N PRO A 153 5.86 -24.24 2.95
CA PRO A 153 4.70 -25.11 2.95
C PRO A 153 3.91 -25.09 4.26
N ARG A 154 4.60 -24.97 5.40
CA ARG A 154 3.93 -24.79 6.71
C ARG A 154 3.29 -23.42 6.83
N CYS A 155 3.96 -22.37 6.37
CA CYS A 155 3.40 -21.03 6.33
C CYS A 155 2.10 -21.02 5.50
N ALA A 156 2.14 -21.55 4.27
CA ALA A 156 0.98 -21.66 3.39
C ALA A 156 -0.20 -22.39 4.06
N SER A 157 0.05 -23.56 4.66
CA SER A 157 -0.99 -24.32 5.37
C SER A 157 -1.63 -23.53 6.53
N LEU A 158 -0.84 -22.74 7.27
CA LEU A 158 -1.36 -21.89 8.33
C LEU A 158 -2.22 -20.73 7.76
N ILE A 159 -1.80 -20.14 6.64
CA ILE A 159 -2.58 -19.08 5.97
C ILE A 159 -3.88 -19.65 5.41
N GLU A 160 -3.85 -20.83 4.78
CA GLU A 160 -5.05 -21.52 4.28
C GLU A 160 -6.06 -21.80 5.41
N ASN A 161 -5.58 -22.21 6.59
CA ASN A 161 -6.42 -22.38 7.77
C ASN A 161 -7.03 -21.04 8.25
N CYS A 162 -6.25 -19.95 8.19
CA CYS A 162 -6.76 -18.60 8.44
C CYS A 162 -7.83 -18.22 7.41
N TYR A 163 -7.59 -18.46 6.12
CA TYR A 163 -8.52 -18.15 5.03
C TYR A 163 -9.83 -18.93 5.10
N SER A 164 -9.79 -20.13 5.68
CA SER A 164 -10.98 -20.97 5.84
C SER A 164 -11.86 -20.57 6.99
N SER A 165 -11.27 -20.10 8.09
CA SER A 165 -12.00 -19.82 9.33
C SER A 165 -12.13 -18.34 9.66
N GLU A 166 -11.21 -17.51 9.13
CA GLU A 166 -11.00 -16.08 9.43
C GLU A 166 -10.96 -15.78 10.95
N SER A 167 -10.64 -16.80 11.74
CA SER A 167 -10.59 -16.75 13.19
C SER A 167 -9.28 -16.20 13.70
N VAL A 168 -9.31 -15.44 14.79
CA VAL A 168 -8.12 -14.98 15.51
C VAL A 168 -7.19 -16.15 15.86
N TRP A 169 -7.78 -17.30 16.26
CA TRP A 169 -7.04 -18.51 16.65
C TRP A 169 -6.26 -19.18 15.51
N SER A 170 -6.64 -18.94 14.27
CA SER A 170 -5.90 -19.44 13.09
C SER A 170 -5.03 -18.35 12.45
N CYS A 171 -5.53 -17.11 12.38
CA CYS A 171 -4.84 -16.03 11.66
C CYS A 171 -3.64 -15.47 12.44
N VAL A 172 -3.71 -15.34 13.76
CA VAL A 172 -2.57 -14.85 14.57
C VAL A 172 -1.38 -15.82 14.54
N PRO A 173 -1.55 -17.14 14.75
CA PRO A 173 -0.43 -18.08 14.59
C PRO A 173 0.16 -18.10 13.17
N ALA A 174 -0.66 -17.95 12.13
CA ALA A 174 -0.19 -17.83 10.76
C ALA A 174 0.71 -16.60 10.60
N SER A 175 0.26 -15.43 11.09
CA SER A 175 1.05 -14.19 11.05
C SER A 175 2.39 -14.35 11.76
N ILE A 176 2.39 -14.87 12.99
CA ILE A 176 3.61 -15.03 13.78
C ILE A 176 4.60 -15.99 13.10
N TYR A 177 4.13 -17.17 12.68
CA TYR A 177 4.99 -18.14 12.04
C TYR A 177 5.55 -17.64 10.72
N CYS A 178 4.68 -17.15 9.83
CA CYS A 178 5.07 -16.71 8.50
C CYS A 178 6.01 -15.49 8.53
N ASN A 179 5.76 -14.50 9.39
CA ASN A 179 6.65 -13.36 9.54
C ASN A 179 8.05 -13.81 10.01
N ASN A 180 8.13 -14.69 10.99
CA ASN A 180 9.42 -15.22 11.48
C ASN A 180 10.17 -16.06 10.42
N ALA A 181 9.43 -16.86 9.66
CA ALA A 181 10.02 -17.80 8.71
C ALA A 181 10.39 -17.15 7.37
N MET A 182 9.60 -16.16 6.90
CA MET A 182 9.73 -15.62 5.56
C MET A 182 10.29 -14.19 5.56
N ILE A 183 9.98 -13.35 6.55
CA ILE A 183 10.48 -11.97 6.64
C ILE A 183 11.68 -11.89 7.58
N GLY A 184 11.64 -12.60 8.70
CA GLY A 184 12.69 -12.59 9.73
C GLY A 184 14.11 -12.87 9.22
N PRO A 185 14.36 -13.83 8.32
CA PRO A 185 15.70 -14.08 7.77
C PRO A 185 16.30 -12.82 7.12
N TYR A 186 15.51 -12.11 6.34
CA TYR A 186 15.93 -10.87 5.68
C TYR A 186 16.20 -9.75 6.70
N GLN A 187 15.28 -9.51 7.64
CA GLN A 187 15.44 -8.48 8.66
C GLN A 187 16.72 -8.64 9.48
N ARG A 188 17.12 -9.88 9.79
CA ARG A 188 18.36 -10.16 10.55
C ARG A 188 19.64 -9.77 9.83
N THR A 189 19.61 -9.51 8.53
CA THR A 189 20.79 -9.01 7.78
C THR A 189 21.07 -7.54 8.03
N GLY A 190 20.12 -6.78 8.58
CA GLY A 190 20.18 -5.33 8.68
C GLY A 190 19.91 -4.59 7.36
N GLN A 191 19.54 -5.34 6.32
CA GLN A 191 19.13 -4.74 5.04
C GLN A 191 17.75 -4.09 5.18
N ASN A 192 17.52 -3.00 4.46
CA ASN A 192 16.26 -2.29 4.47
C ASN A 192 15.16 -3.13 3.78
N VAL A 193 14.10 -3.46 4.50
CA VAL A 193 12.97 -4.26 3.95
C VAL A 193 12.14 -3.48 2.92
N TYR A 194 12.24 -2.17 2.91
CA TYR A 194 11.53 -1.28 1.99
C TYR A 194 12.33 -0.96 0.72
N ASP A 195 13.63 -1.23 0.72
CA ASP A 195 14.50 -1.01 -0.43
C ASP A 195 15.74 -1.92 -0.36
N VAL A 196 15.77 -2.95 -1.20
CA VAL A 196 16.84 -3.94 -1.21
C VAL A 196 18.22 -3.37 -1.56
N ARG A 197 18.29 -2.15 -2.05
CA ARG A 197 19.52 -1.44 -2.41
C ARG A 197 20.20 -0.76 -1.22
N ARG A 198 19.50 -0.64 -0.08
CA ARG A 198 19.92 0.17 1.06
C ARG A 198 20.04 -0.68 2.32
N GLN A 199 20.94 -0.26 3.22
CA GLN A 199 20.95 -0.75 4.58
C GLN A 199 19.88 -0.03 5.41
N CYS A 200 19.27 -0.73 6.37
CA CYS A 200 18.46 -0.09 7.39
C CYS A 200 19.42 0.58 8.40
N GLY A 201 19.29 1.88 8.58
CA GLY A 201 20.04 2.62 9.61
C GLY A 201 19.51 2.34 11.02
N ASP A 202 19.77 3.27 11.94
CA ASP A 202 19.34 3.14 13.35
C ASP A 202 17.83 3.41 13.53
N ASN A 203 17.16 4.01 12.54
CA ASN A 203 15.71 4.25 12.57
C ASN A 203 14.94 2.93 12.42
N GLN A 204 13.93 2.71 13.26
CA GLN A 204 13.12 1.50 13.28
C GLN A 204 12.42 1.22 11.93
N LEU A 205 12.13 2.27 11.15
CA LEU A 205 11.49 2.17 9.83
C LEU A 205 12.45 2.45 8.68
N CYS A 206 13.77 2.45 8.95
CA CYS A 206 14.85 2.61 7.98
C CYS A 206 14.92 3.97 7.24
N TYR A 207 14.11 4.96 7.62
CA TYR A 207 14.06 6.29 7.00
C TYR A 207 14.07 7.39 8.06
N ASP A 208 15.10 8.22 8.08
CA ASP A 208 15.25 9.36 8.99
C ASP A 208 14.19 10.44 8.76
N GLU A 209 13.68 10.53 7.53
CA GLU A 209 12.63 11.46 7.12
C GLU A 209 11.37 11.33 7.99
N ILE A 210 11.07 10.14 8.47
CA ILE A 210 9.91 9.87 9.34
C ILE A 210 10.06 10.61 10.67
N ASP A 211 11.29 10.66 11.21
CA ASP A 211 11.58 11.39 12.44
C ASP A 211 11.52 12.89 12.21
N TRP A 212 12.02 13.37 11.06
CA TRP A 212 11.93 14.80 10.71
C TRP A 212 10.46 15.25 10.57
N ILE A 213 9.63 14.44 9.92
CA ILE A 213 8.19 14.69 9.79
C ILE A 213 7.53 14.73 11.17
N SER A 214 7.82 13.76 12.04
CA SER A 214 7.29 13.74 13.40
C SER A 214 7.71 14.98 14.18
N ALA A 215 8.98 15.36 14.10
CA ALA A 215 9.49 16.57 14.76
C ALA A 215 8.84 17.85 14.22
N TYR A 216 8.66 17.95 12.91
CA TYR A 216 7.99 19.09 12.27
C TYR A 216 6.53 19.21 12.71
N LEU A 217 5.78 18.11 12.66
CA LEU A 217 4.35 18.09 13.00
C LEU A 217 4.08 18.26 14.50
N ASN A 218 5.08 18.06 15.36
CA ASN A 218 5.00 18.36 16.80
C ASN A 218 5.38 19.82 17.15
N LYS A 219 5.76 20.66 16.18
CA LYS A 219 5.95 22.08 16.43
C LYS A 219 4.60 22.71 16.81
N LYS A 220 4.56 23.46 17.92
CA LYS A 220 3.31 24.08 18.41
C LYS A 220 2.63 25.00 17.39
N GLU A 221 3.43 25.74 16.65
CA GLU A 221 2.96 26.61 15.58
C GLU A 221 2.33 25.81 14.42
N VAL A 222 2.87 24.65 14.07
CA VAL A 222 2.32 23.76 13.03
C VAL A 222 1.02 23.14 13.50
N MET A 223 0.99 22.55 14.71
CA MET A 223 -0.23 21.99 15.30
C MET A 223 -1.36 23.02 15.36
N LYS A 224 -1.03 24.25 15.78
CA LYS A 224 -2.00 25.36 15.82
C LYS A 224 -2.48 25.75 14.42
N ALA A 225 -1.58 25.80 13.43
CA ALA A 225 -1.91 26.20 12.07
C ALA A 225 -2.86 25.21 11.37
N VAL A 226 -2.71 23.91 11.65
CA VAL A 226 -3.58 22.84 11.11
C VAL A 226 -4.82 22.58 11.98
N GLY A 227 -4.96 23.28 13.11
CA GLY A 227 -6.11 23.09 14.02
C GLY A 227 -6.10 21.76 14.75
N ALA A 228 -4.93 21.18 15.02
CA ALA A 228 -4.81 19.89 15.72
C ALA A 228 -5.33 20.01 17.16
N GLU A 229 -6.19 19.07 17.55
CA GLU A 229 -6.79 18.99 18.90
C GLU A 229 -6.17 17.89 19.78
N VAL A 230 -5.10 17.27 19.31
CA VAL A 230 -4.30 16.28 20.06
C VAL A 230 -3.07 16.94 20.69
N SER A 231 -2.48 16.31 21.70
CA SER A 231 -1.31 16.84 22.41
C SER A 231 0.02 16.56 21.69
N SER A 232 0.07 15.56 20.83
CA SER A 232 1.25 15.13 20.07
C SER A 232 0.84 14.43 18.78
N TYR A 233 1.78 14.38 17.83
CA TYR A 233 1.69 13.62 16.59
C TYR A 233 2.69 12.47 16.63
N ASP A 234 2.23 11.27 16.30
CA ASP A 234 3.07 10.10 16.07
C ASP A 234 2.92 9.61 14.63
N SER A 235 4.03 9.48 13.90
CA SER A 235 4.02 8.96 12.52
C SER A 235 3.54 7.52 12.43
N CYS A 236 3.78 6.71 13.48
CA CYS A 236 3.33 5.33 13.61
C CYS A 236 2.81 5.05 15.02
N ASN A 237 1.57 4.55 15.12
CA ASN A 237 1.01 4.08 16.38
C ASN A 237 1.16 2.56 16.48
N PHE A 238 2.20 2.10 17.16
CA PHE A 238 2.51 0.67 17.32
C PHE A 238 1.52 -0.09 18.21
N ASP A 239 0.76 0.58 19.07
CA ASP A 239 -0.31 -0.06 19.84
C ASP A 239 -1.49 -0.43 18.94
N ILE A 240 -1.86 0.44 18.03
CA ILE A 240 -2.89 0.12 17.02
C ILE A 240 -2.40 -0.99 16.10
N ASN A 241 -1.15 -0.92 15.61
CA ASN A 241 -0.56 -1.99 14.80
C ASN A 241 -0.62 -3.35 15.50
N ARG A 242 -0.21 -3.40 16.77
CA ARG A 242 -0.28 -4.62 17.59
C ARG A 242 -1.73 -5.12 17.74
N ASN A 243 -2.69 -4.23 17.91
CA ASN A 243 -4.10 -4.61 18.05
C ASN A 243 -4.64 -5.24 16.76
N PHE A 244 -4.31 -4.68 15.58
CA PHE A 244 -4.65 -5.29 14.30
C PHE A 244 -4.03 -6.68 14.14
N LEU A 245 -2.75 -6.85 14.49
CA LEU A 245 -2.07 -8.14 14.46
C LEU A 245 -2.75 -9.17 15.38
N LEU A 246 -3.09 -8.77 16.62
CA LEU A 246 -3.75 -9.64 17.61
C LEU A 246 -5.20 -9.98 17.25
N GLN A 247 -5.84 -9.23 16.37
CA GLN A 247 -7.14 -9.56 15.77
C GLN A 247 -7.02 -10.44 14.52
N GLY A 248 -5.79 -10.82 14.17
CA GLY A 248 -5.51 -11.65 13.00
C GLY A 248 -5.72 -10.95 11.66
N ASP A 249 -5.91 -9.64 11.68
CA ASP A 249 -6.22 -8.83 10.49
C ASP A 249 -5.13 -8.95 9.40
N TRP A 250 -3.86 -9.05 9.81
CA TRP A 250 -2.69 -9.17 8.94
C TRP A 250 -2.78 -10.32 7.91
N MET A 251 -3.40 -11.45 8.26
CA MET A 251 -3.49 -12.62 7.37
C MET A 251 -4.88 -12.83 6.77
N LYS A 252 -5.82 -11.91 6.95
CA LYS A 252 -7.15 -12.09 6.38
C LYS A 252 -7.17 -11.94 4.86
N PRO A 253 -8.05 -12.69 4.15
CA PRO A 253 -8.07 -12.78 2.69
C PRO A 253 -8.82 -11.60 2.04
N PHE A 254 -8.37 -10.37 2.24
CA PHE A 254 -9.07 -9.18 1.72
C PHE A 254 -9.03 -9.07 0.19
N HIS A 255 -8.14 -9.80 -0.50
CA HIS A 255 -8.19 -9.95 -1.95
C HIS A 255 -9.52 -10.49 -2.48
N ARG A 256 -10.28 -11.21 -1.65
CA ARG A 256 -11.59 -11.81 -2.02
C ARG A 256 -12.66 -10.80 -2.38
N VAL A 257 -12.54 -9.54 -1.97
CA VAL A 257 -13.49 -8.49 -2.34
C VAL A 257 -13.15 -7.82 -3.67
N VAL A 258 -11.92 -7.99 -4.17
CA VAL A 258 -11.44 -7.34 -5.41
C VAL A 258 -12.26 -7.72 -6.65
N PRO A 259 -12.70 -8.98 -6.85
CA PRO A 259 -13.56 -9.34 -7.98
C PRO A 259 -14.85 -8.54 -8.08
N SER A 260 -15.50 -8.23 -6.94
CA SER A 260 -16.72 -7.41 -6.92
C SER A 260 -16.43 -5.94 -7.24
N ILE A 261 -15.25 -5.43 -6.86
CA ILE A 261 -14.82 -4.09 -7.22
C ILE A 261 -14.53 -3.99 -8.71
N LEU A 262 -13.84 -4.97 -9.29
CA LEU A 262 -13.54 -5.06 -10.73
C LEU A 262 -14.80 -5.12 -11.60
N ALA A 263 -15.91 -5.57 -11.06
CA ALA A 263 -17.20 -5.56 -11.76
C ALA A 263 -17.79 -4.16 -11.90
N GLU A 264 -17.38 -3.20 -11.07
CA GLU A 264 -17.93 -1.84 -11.07
C GLU A 264 -16.91 -0.78 -11.50
N ILE A 265 -15.67 -0.88 -11.03
CA ILE A 265 -14.62 0.14 -11.24
C ILE A 265 -13.25 -0.49 -11.51
N PRO A 266 -12.37 0.24 -12.16
CA PRO A 266 -11.00 -0.17 -12.39
C PRO A 266 -10.14 -0.21 -11.12
N VAL A 267 -9.17 -1.14 -11.14
CA VAL A 267 -8.19 -1.37 -10.09
C VAL A 267 -6.79 -1.38 -10.68
N VAL A 268 -5.90 -0.56 -10.15
CA VAL A 268 -4.47 -0.66 -10.44
C VAL A 268 -3.69 -1.08 -9.21
N ILE A 269 -2.82 -2.07 -9.41
CA ILE A 269 -1.79 -2.44 -8.47
C ILE A 269 -0.47 -1.98 -9.06
N TYR A 270 0.27 -1.14 -8.34
CA TYR A 270 1.60 -0.74 -8.77
C TYR A 270 2.64 -1.18 -7.73
N ALA A 271 3.84 -1.49 -8.19
CA ALA A 271 4.91 -1.94 -7.31
C ALA A 271 6.29 -1.48 -7.79
N GLY A 272 7.06 -0.89 -6.90
CA GLY A 272 8.49 -0.66 -7.10
C GLY A 272 9.24 -1.99 -7.05
N ASP A 273 10.18 -2.18 -7.97
CA ASP A 273 10.85 -3.47 -8.12
C ASP A 273 12.01 -3.71 -7.14
N ALA A 274 12.36 -2.71 -6.34
CA ALA A 274 13.35 -2.82 -5.27
C ALA A 274 12.74 -3.03 -3.87
N ASP A 275 11.43 -3.14 -3.73
CA ASP A 275 10.76 -3.45 -2.47
C ASP A 275 10.85 -4.93 -2.12
N TYR A 276 11.20 -5.25 -0.85
CA TYR A 276 11.15 -6.61 -0.35
C TYR A 276 9.83 -6.95 0.34
N ILE A 277 9.36 -6.06 1.25
CA ILE A 277 8.27 -6.37 2.17
C ILE A 277 6.92 -6.59 1.45
N CYS A 278 6.67 -5.86 0.38
CA CYS A 278 5.50 -6.05 -0.49
C CYS A 278 5.94 -6.12 -1.95
N ASN A 279 6.87 -7.06 -2.24
CA ASN A 279 7.59 -7.10 -3.50
C ASN A 279 6.70 -7.27 -4.73
N TRP A 280 7.22 -6.80 -5.86
CA TRP A 280 6.51 -6.82 -7.13
C TRP A 280 6.17 -8.22 -7.65
N LEU A 281 7.02 -9.22 -7.35
CA LEU A 281 6.79 -10.62 -7.74
C LEU A 281 5.50 -11.15 -7.11
N GLY A 282 5.36 -10.98 -5.79
CA GLY A 282 4.16 -11.38 -5.05
C GLY A 282 2.93 -10.60 -5.50
N ASN A 283 3.07 -9.28 -5.77
CA ASN A 283 1.97 -8.46 -6.27
C ASN A 283 1.50 -8.90 -7.66
N GLN A 284 2.42 -9.19 -8.59
CA GLN A 284 2.06 -9.73 -9.89
C GLN A 284 1.41 -11.11 -9.78
N ALA A 285 1.96 -11.98 -8.93
CA ALA A 285 1.51 -13.36 -8.81
C ALA A 285 0.09 -13.50 -8.27
N TRP A 286 -0.29 -12.71 -7.26
CA TRP A 286 -1.64 -12.82 -6.75
C TRP A 286 -2.69 -12.30 -7.76
N LEU A 287 -2.35 -11.32 -8.61
CA LEU A 287 -3.22 -10.86 -9.69
C LEU A 287 -3.44 -11.95 -10.76
N GLU A 288 -2.41 -12.72 -11.09
CA GLU A 288 -2.52 -13.86 -12.00
C GLU A 288 -3.40 -14.99 -11.42
N LYS A 289 -3.38 -15.16 -10.09
CA LYS A 289 -4.17 -16.18 -9.38
C LYS A 289 -5.58 -15.70 -9.01
N LEU A 290 -5.87 -14.40 -9.07
CA LEU A 290 -7.17 -13.84 -8.70
C LEU A 290 -8.30 -14.45 -9.54
N GLU A 291 -9.27 -15.05 -8.87
CA GLU A 291 -10.44 -15.64 -9.52
C GLU A 291 -11.52 -14.57 -9.79
N TRP A 292 -11.65 -14.17 -11.03
CA TRP A 292 -12.65 -13.20 -11.50
C TRP A 292 -13.00 -13.44 -12.97
N PRO A 293 -14.11 -12.89 -13.51
CA PRO A 293 -14.53 -13.17 -14.89
C PRO A 293 -13.50 -12.84 -15.97
N GLY A 294 -12.63 -11.85 -15.74
CA GLY A 294 -11.57 -11.44 -16.67
C GLY A 294 -10.25 -12.18 -16.54
N GLN A 295 -10.09 -13.11 -15.58
CA GLN A 295 -8.82 -13.76 -15.25
C GLN A 295 -8.09 -14.32 -16.48
N LYS A 296 -8.79 -15.09 -17.32
CA LYS A 296 -8.19 -15.71 -18.52
C LYS A 296 -7.69 -14.70 -19.54
N ALA A 297 -8.38 -13.56 -19.66
CA ALA A 297 -7.96 -12.48 -20.54
C ALA A 297 -6.73 -11.77 -19.96
N TYR A 298 -6.76 -11.50 -18.66
CA TYR A 298 -5.63 -10.92 -17.94
C TYR A 298 -4.37 -11.78 -18.02
N GLN A 299 -4.48 -13.09 -17.79
CA GLN A 299 -3.36 -14.04 -17.90
C GLN A 299 -2.72 -14.07 -19.29
N LYS A 300 -3.50 -13.85 -20.34
CA LYS A 300 -3.03 -13.79 -21.75
C LYS A 300 -2.50 -12.42 -22.16
N ALA A 301 -2.81 -11.36 -21.40
CA ALA A 301 -2.32 -10.03 -21.70
C ALA A 301 -0.80 -9.97 -21.55
N GLU A 302 -0.15 -9.25 -22.47
CA GLU A 302 1.30 -9.08 -22.46
C GLU A 302 1.73 -8.04 -21.42
N LEU A 303 2.86 -8.31 -20.77
CA LEU A 303 3.56 -7.32 -19.96
C LEU A 303 4.38 -6.43 -20.90
N LYS A 304 3.94 -5.20 -21.11
CA LYS A 304 4.55 -4.24 -22.05
C LYS A 304 5.44 -3.27 -21.34
N ASP A 305 6.40 -2.69 -22.05
CA ASP A 305 7.22 -1.61 -21.53
C ASP A 305 6.36 -0.38 -21.26
N LEU A 306 6.58 0.22 -20.10
CA LEU A 306 6.02 1.49 -19.68
C LEU A 306 7.07 2.56 -19.90
N THR A 307 6.74 3.56 -20.70
CA THR A 307 7.63 4.70 -20.96
C THR A 307 7.07 5.98 -20.35
N LEU A 308 7.94 6.88 -19.93
CA LEU A 308 7.58 8.22 -19.50
C LEU A 308 6.90 8.97 -20.66
N GLY A 309 5.82 9.66 -20.37
CA GLY A 309 5.09 10.42 -21.38
C GLY A 309 5.98 11.53 -21.98
N GLY A 310 6.17 11.48 -23.29
CA GLY A 310 6.86 12.52 -24.06
C GLY A 310 8.32 12.26 -24.45
N ASP A 311 9.12 11.52 -23.69
CA ASP A 311 10.53 11.28 -23.99
C ASP A 311 10.90 9.82 -24.35
N GLY A 312 9.96 8.91 -24.17
CA GLY A 312 10.16 7.48 -24.47
C GLY A 312 11.09 6.74 -23.49
N LYS A 313 11.53 7.37 -22.40
CA LYS A 313 12.36 6.74 -21.37
C LYS A 313 11.57 5.62 -20.69
N LYS A 314 12.11 4.42 -20.69
CA LYS A 314 11.50 3.28 -20.02
C LYS A 314 11.54 3.48 -18.50
N ILE A 315 10.38 3.51 -17.87
CA ILE A 315 10.20 3.69 -16.42
C ILE A 315 9.68 2.44 -15.71
N GLY A 316 9.24 1.44 -16.48
CA GLY A 316 8.67 0.24 -15.89
C GLY A 316 8.06 -0.68 -16.92
N GLN A 317 7.09 -1.46 -16.46
CA GLN A 317 6.29 -2.37 -17.26
C GLN A 317 4.82 -2.29 -16.83
N VAL A 318 3.91 -2.54 -17.76
CA VAL A 318 2.48 -2.53 -17.51
C VAL A 318 1.81 -3.75 -18.11
N LYS A 319 0.86 -4.33 -17.40
CA LYS A 319 -0.04 -5.39 -17.87
C LYS A 319 -1.47 -4.98 -17.52
N SER A 320 -2.34 -4.93 -18.53
CA SER A 320 -3.73 -4.52 -18.35
C SER A 320 -4.68 -5.39 -19.13
N SER A 321 -5.85 -5.67 -18.57
CA SER A 321 -6.97 -6.32 -19.26
C SER A 321 -8.27 -6.00 -18.51
N GLY A 322 -9.23 -5.43 -19.24
CA GLY A 322 -10.47 -4.95 -18.63
C GLY A 322 -10.19 -3.93 -17.52
N ASN A 323 -10.83 -4.12 -16.37
CA ASN A 323 -10.66 -3.22 -15.21
C ASN A 323 -9.45 -3.51 -14.33
N LEU A 324 -8.57 -4.46 -14.68
CA LEU A 324 -7.40 -4.82 -13.88
C LEU A 324 -6.10 -4.42 -14.57
N THR A 325 -5.28 -3.64 -13.87
CA THR A 325 -3.96 -3.21 -14.33
C THR A 325 -2.91 -3.48 -13.28
N PHE A 326 -1.77 -3.98 -13.71
CA PHE A 326 -0.54 -4.09 -12.93
C PHE A 326 0.54 -3.18 -13.53
N VAL A 327 1.25 -2.45 -12.67
CA VAL A 327 2.37 -1.58 -13.05
C VAL A 327 3.58 -1.94 -12.20
N ARG A 328 4.67 -2.39 -12.83
CA ARG A 328 5.99 -2.51 -12.20
C ARG A 328 6.79 -1.26 -12.49
N LEU A 329 7.24 -0.55 -11.47
CA LEU A 329 8.08 0.65 -11.62
C LEU A 329 9.54 0.32 -11.30
N HIS A 330 10.42 0.59 -12.27
CA HIS A 330 11.85 0.30 -12.16
C HIS A 330 12.54 1.22 -11.15
N ALA A 331 13.43 0.63 -10.37
CA ALA A 331 14.22 1.33 -9.36
C ALA A 331 13.36 2.07 -8.30
N GLY A 332 12.11 1.70 -8.13
CA GLY A 332 11.28 2.09 -7.02
C GLY A 332 11.42 1.08 -5.87
N GLY A 333 11.55 1.55 -4.64
CA GLY A 333 11.38 0.75 -3.43
C GLY A 333 9.91 0.66 -3.04
N HIS A 334 9.66 0.48 -1.74
CA HIS A 334 8.33 0.43 -1.17
C HIS A 334 7.53 1.71 -1.41
N MET A 335 8.18 2.86 -1.18
CA MET A 335 7.60 4.19 -1.38
C MET A 335 7.97 4.69 -2.78
N VAL A 336 7.22 4.23 -3.79
CA VAL A 336 7.48 4.54 -5.21
C VAL A 336 7.51 6.05 -5.49
N PRO A 337 6.59 6.88 -4.97
CA PRO A 337 6.63 8.32 -5.22
C PRO A 337 7.87 9.01 -4.65
N TYR A 338 8.44 8.49 -3.57
CA TYR A 338 9.69 8.97 -2.98
C TYR A 338 10.91 8.63 -3.84
N ASP A 339 10.99 7.37 -4.30
CA ASP A 339 12.15 6.88 -5.06
C ASP A 339 12.12 7.28 -6.55
N GLN A 340 10.91 7.33 -7.14
CA GLN A 340 10.69 7.60 -8.56
C GLN A 340 9.57 8.66 -8.75
N PRO A 341 9.77 9.90 -8.27
CA PRO A 341 8.71 10.90 -8.22
C PRO A 341 8.16 11.27 -9.60
N GLU A 342 9.03 11.43 -10.61
CA GLU A 342 8.62 11.76 -11.98
C GLU A 342 7.80 10.64 -12.62
N ALA A 343 8.30 9.40 -12.55
CA ALA A 343 7.59 8.23 -13.08
C ALA A 343 6.26 7.99 -12.35
N SER A 344 6.25 8.18 -11.03
CA SER A 344 5.06 8.07 -10.21
C SER A 344 4.00 9.11 -10.60
N SER A 345 4.39 10.37 -10.74
CA SER A 345 3.49 11.45 -11.16
C SER A 345 2.94 11.21 -12.58
N ASP A 346 3.78 10.74 -13.52
CA ASP A 346 3.38 10.45 -14.89
C ASP A 346 2.32 9.34 -14.94
N PHE A 347 2.60 8.18 -14.33
CA PHE A 347 1.64 7.08 -14.37
C PHE A 347 0.34 7.44 -13.65
N PHE A 348 0.39 8.15 -12.52
CA PHE A 348 -0.78 8.59 -11.77
C PHE A 348 -1.67 9.50 -12.62
N ASN A 349 -1.08 10.51 -13.27
CA ASN A 349 -1.85 11.43 -14.12
C ASN A 349 -2.51 10.72 -15.30
N ARG A 350 -1.78 9.79 -15.97
CA ARG A 350 -2.34 8.96 -17.03
C ARG A 350 -3.47 8.07 -16.51
N TRP A 351 -3.31 7.48 -15.31
CA TRP A 351 -4.39 6.71 -14.68
C TRP A 351 -5.64 7.54 -14.48
N LEU A 352 -5.53 8.75 -13.94
CA LEU A 352 -6.67 9.63 -13.70
C LEU A 352 -7.32 10.11 -15.02
N SER A 353 -6.56 10.27 -16.10
CA SER A 353 -7.08 10.64 -17.41
C SER A 353 -7.73 9.47 -18.18
N GLY A 354 -7.60 8.25 -17.69
CA GLY A 354 -8.16 7.06 -18.33
C GLY A 354 -7.38 6.56 -19.55
N GLU A 355 -6.15 7.02 -19.79
CA GLU A 355 -5.33 6.61 -20.94
C GLU A 355 -4.92 5.13 -20.93
N TRP A 356 -5.04 4.48 -19.79
CA TRP A 356 -4.66 3.08 -19.58
C TRP A 356 -5.74 2.05 -19.88
N TRP A 357 -6.98 2.49 -20.01
CA TRP A 357 -8.14 1.62 -20.14
C TRP A 357 -8.34 1.07 -21.55
N ALA A 358 -7.68 1.64 -22.55
CA ALA A 358 -7.86 1.29 -23.95
C ALA A 358 -6.95 0.12 -24.40
#